data_148f909eab83a8974df560887039a7fe
#
_entry.id   148f909eab83a8974df560887039a7fe
#
_cell.length_a   1.000
_cell.length_b   1.000
_cell.length_c   1.000
_cell.angle_alpha   90.00
_cell.angle_beta   90.00
_cell.angle_gamma   90.00
#
_symmetry.space_group_name_H-M   'P 1'
#
loop_
_entity.id
_entity.type
_entity.pdbx_description
1 polymer ?
#
loop_
_entity_poly.entity_id
_entity_poly.type
_entity_poly.pdbx_seq_one_letter_code
_entity_poly.pdbx_strand_id
1 'polypeptide(L)'
;MMKMTKENCMQALYGGLFLGGGGGGSLQMGIDAMEEAFRHTDAITLMSVDELKPEDIIVNVSMVGAPSAKDTCCTVEHWKTVLKNFENASGTSIAGFTSCENGGVSTSNGWVISALTGVPVIDAPSNGRA
;
A
#
# COMPACT_ATOMS: atom_id res chain seq x y z
N MET A 1 -11.70 9.06 -8.53
CA MET A 1 -10.23 8.82 -8.43
C MET A 1 -9.49 10.14 -8.21
N MET A 2 -8.50 10.13 -7.31
CA MET A 2 -7.62 11.26 -6.99
C MET A 2 -6.16 10.90 -7.28
N LYS A 3 -5.36 11.84 -7.79
CA LYS A 3 -3.92 11.68 -7.90
C LYS A 3 -3.26 12.25 -6.65
N MET A 4 -2.68 11.39 -5.84
CA MET A 4 -1.93 11.79 -4.64
C MET A 4 -0.51 12.16 -5.04
N THR A 5 -0.14 13.38 -4.73
CA THR A 5 1.25 13.84 -4.81
C THR A 5 2.05 13.30 -3.62
N LYS A 6 3.38 13.46 -3.67
CA LYS A 6 4.26 13.11 -2.54
C LYS A 6 3.84 13.83 -1.24
N GLU A 7 3.38 15.07 -1.34
CA GLU A 7 2.87 15.84 -0.19
C GLU A 7 1.60 15.20 0.39
N ASN A 8 0.64 14.82 -0.45
CA ASN A 8 -0.57 14.14 0.02
C ASN A 8 -0.24 12.79 0.68
N CYS A 9 0.70 12.04 0.11
CA CYS A 9 1.15 10.79 0.70
C CYS A 9 1.81 11.00 2.07
N MET A 10 2.63 12.05 2.22
CA MET A 10 3.21 12.41 3.51
C MET A 10 2.15 12.75 4.55
N GLN A 11 1.12 13.53 4.17
CA GLN A 11 -0.01 13.83 5.04
C GLN A 11 -0.77 12.57 5.45
N ALA A 12 -0.98 11.64 4.52
CA ALA A 12 -1.60 10.35 4.80
C ALA A 12 -0.78 9.50 5.77
N LEU A 13 0.56 9.49 5.66
CA LEU A 13 1.44 8.81 6.62
C LEU A 13 1.32 9.38 8.03
N TYR A 14 1.29 10.70 8.17
CA TYR A 14 1.08 11.33 9.49
C TYR A 14 -0.30 10.99 10.07
N GLY A 15 -1.34 11.02 9.24
CA GLY A 15 -2.68 10.60 9.65
C GLY A 15 -2.71 9.14 10.09
N GLY A 16 -2.10 8.26 9.31
CA GLY A 16 -1.97 6.84 9.63
C GLY A 16 -1.19 6.58 10.91
N LEU A 17 -0.08 7.27 11.12
CA LEU A 17 0.72 7.18 12.34
C LEU A 17 -0.12 7.57 13.58
N PHE A 18 -0.89 8.65 13.47
CA PHE A 18 -1.79 9.09 14.54
C PHE A 18 -2.88 8.05 14.84
N LEU A 19 -3.55 7.56 13.79
CA LEU A 19 -4.60 6.54 13.92
C LEU A 19 -4.07 5.22 14.49
N GLY A 20 -2.88 4.82 14.10
CA GLY A 20 -2.25 3.57 14.56
C GLY A 20 -1.82 3.58 16.02
N GLY A 21 -1.67 4.78 16.64
CA GLY A 21 -1.35 4.91 18.07
C GLY A 21 -0.07 4.15 18.50
N GLY A 22 0.85 3.92 17.58
CA GLY A 22 2.09 3.15 17.76
C GLY A 22 2.07 1.76 17.09
N GLY A 23 0.92 1.31 16.57
CA GLY A 23 0.80 0.13 15.71
C GLY A 23 1.06 0.45 14.24
N GLY A 24 1.10 -0.58 13.40
CA GLY A 24 1.26 -0.45 11.94
C GLY A 24 2.63 0.03 11.48
N GLY A 25 3.68 -0.21 12.27
CA GLY A 25 5.07 0.08 11.94
C GLY A 25 5.48 1.54 12.08
N SER A 26 6.75 1.85 11.79
CA SER A 26 7.30 3.18 12.00
C SER A 26 6.98 4.14 10.84
N LEU A 27 6.95 5.44 11.16
CA LEU A 27 6.82 6.49 10.14
C LEU A 27 7.97 6.45 9.14
N GLN A 28 9.21 6.19 9.60
CA GLN A 28 10.38 6.14 8.71
C GLN A 28 10.23 5.06 7.63
N MET A 29 9.77 3.86 8.00
CA MET A 29 9.48 2.81 7.02
C MET A 29 8.40 3.22 6.02
N GLY A 30 7.38 3.97 6.46
CA GLY A 30 6.36 4.52 5.57
C GLY A 30 6.93 5.55 4.60
N ILE A 31 7.82 6.42 5.07
CA ILE A 31 8.54 7.39 4.24
C ILE A 31 9.41 6.67 3.21
N ASP A 32 10.17 5.65 3.62
CA ASP A 32 11.03 4.88 2.72
C ASP A 32 10.20 4.18 1.62
N ALA A 33 9.04 3.61 1.98
CA ALA A 33 8.11 3.02 1.01
C ALA A 33 7.51 4.06 0.04
N MET A 34 7.16 5.25 0.54
CA MET A 34 6.71 6.36 -0.28
C MET A 34 7.81 6.81 -1.25
N GLU A 35 9.02 7.02 -0.75
CA GLU A 35 10.15 7.43 -1.60
C GLU A 35 10.42 6.39 -2.70
N GLU A 36 10.35 5.09 -2.35
CA GLU A 36 10.49 4.03 -3.35
C GLU A 36 9.38 4.08 -4.39
N ALA A 37 8.12 4.25 -3.99
CA ALA A 37 7.00 4.36 -4.93
C ALA A 37 7.19 5.52 -5.91
N PHE A 38 7.61 6.69 -5.42
CA PHE A 38 7.82 7.89 -6.24
C PHE A 38 9.09 7.86 -7.13
N ARG A 39 9.90 6.81 -7.05
CA ARG A 39 10.91 6.52 -8.09
C ARG A 39 10.32 5.93 -9.36
N HIS A 40 9.09 5.42 -9.30
CA HIS A 40 8.42 4.71 -10.39
C HIS A 40 7.21 5.43 -10.95
N THR A 41 6.71 6.47 -10.26
CA THR A 41 5.54 7.25 -10.70
C THR A 41 5.60 8.68 -10.18
N ASP A 42 4.93 9.60 -10.85
CA ASP A 42 4.78 10.99 -10.40
C ASP A 42 3.59 11.18 -9.44
N ALA A 43 2.67 10.20 -9.36
CA ALA A 43 1.52 10.24 -8.47
C ALA A 43 0.94 8.85 -8.24
N ILE A 44 0.49 8.59 -7.00
CA ILE A 44 -0.30 7.39 -6.66
C ILE A 44 -1.78 7.68 -6.96
N THR A 45 -2.45 6.77 -7.65
CA THR A 45 -3.89 6.89 -7.86
C THR A 45 -4.64 6.33 -6.66
N LEU A 46 -5.42 7.17 -5.99
CA LEU A 46 -6.37 6.77 -4.94
C LEU A 46 -7.78 6.69 -5.52
N MET A 47 -8.48 5.60 -5.25
CA MET A 47 -9.84 5.35 -5.70
C MET A 47 -10.76 5.13 -4.50
N SER A 48 -11.94 5.74 -4.51
CA SER A 48 -12.99 5.47 -3.51
C SER A 48 -13.60 4.08 -3.74
N VAL A 49 -14.07 3.47 -2.66
CA VAL A 49 -14.87 2.22 -2.72
C VAL A 49 -16.10 2.38 -3.61
N ASP A 50 -16.71 3.57 -3.61
CA ASP A 50 -17.91 3.85 -4.41
C ASP A 50 -17.65 3.85 -5.93
N GLU A 51 -16.41 3.87 -6.35
CA GLU A 51 -16.02 3.80 -7.76
C GLU A 51 -15.80 2.36 -8.25
N LEU A 52 -15.86 1.37 -7.34
CA LEU A 52 -15.69 -0.04 -7.65
C LEU A 52 -16.96 -0.66 -8.21
N LYS A 53 -16.78 -1.66 -9.06
CA LYS A 53 -17.85 -2.50 -9.56
C LYS A 53 -17.93 -3.80 -8.77
N PRO A 54 -19.10 -4.47 -8.73
CA PRO A 54 -19.25 -5.72 -7.98
C PRO A 54 -18.31 -6.85 -8.41
N GLU A 55 -17.85 -6.83 -9.67
CA GLU A 55 -16.94 -7.82 -10.25
C GLU A 55 -15.46 -7.50 -10.04
N ASP A 56 -15.13 -6.31 -9.52
CA ASP A 56 -13.74 -5.88 -9.31
C ASP A 56 -13.07 -6.68 -8.20
N ILE A 57 -11.88 -7.19 -8.50
CA ILE A 57 -11.06 -7.92 -7.54
C ILE A 57 -10.06 -6.96 -6.90
N ILE A 58 -10.18 -6.82 -5.58
CA ILE A 58 -9.29 -6.00 -4.77
C ILE A 58 -8.37 -6.91 -3.96
N VAL A 59 -7.09 -6.58 -3.93
CA VAL A 59 -6.09 -7.33 -3.19
C VAL A 59 -5.62 -6.54 -1.98
N ASN A 60 -5.74 -7.17 -0.80
CA ASN A 60 -5.18 -6.62 0.42
C ASN A 60 -3.67 -6.80 0.43
N VAL A 61 -2.95 -5.71 0.63
CA VAL A 61 -1.49 -5.68 0.72
C VAL A 61 -1.09 -5.42 2.16
N SER A 62 -0.31 -6.34 2.72
CA SER A 62 0.22 -6.22 4.07
C SER A 62 1.64 -6.73 4.17
N MET A 63 2.36 -6.26 5.16
CA MET A 63 3.65 -6.78 5.56
C MET A 63 3.55 -7.35 6.97
N VAL A 64 4.09 -8.54 7.16
CA VAL A 64 4.14 -9.20 8.47
C VAL A 64 5.60 -9.41 8.82
N GLY A 65 5.99 -9.03 10.03
CA GLY A 65 7.35 -9.19 10.50
C GLY A 65 7.46 -9.06 12.01
N ALA A 66 8.58 -9.51 12.56
CA ALA A 66 8.89 -9.33 13.98
C ALA A 66 9.67 -8.02 14.16
N PRO A 67 9.25 -7.13 15.08
CA PRO A 67 9.98 -5.87 15.35
C PRO A 67 11.44 -6.07 15.75
N SER A 68 11.76 -7.24 16.31
CA SER A 68 13.12 -7.62 16.70
C SER A 68 13.97 -8.17 15.55
N ALA A 69 13.37 -8.49 14.41
CA ALA A 69 14.11 -8.96 13.24
C ALA A 69 14.90 -7.80 12.64
N LYS A 70 16.21 -7.99 12.58
CA LYS A 70 17.13 -7.06 11.92
C LYS A 70 17.38 -7.54 10.49
N ASP A 71 17.79 -6.63 9.64
CA ASP A 71 18.15 -6.94 8.23
C ASP A 71 16.97 -7.45 7.36
N THR A 72 15.75 -7.08 7.73
CA THR A 72 14.57 -7.33 6.88
C THR A 72 14.37 -6.16 5.93
N CYS A 73 14.22 -6.46 4.65
CA CYS A 73 13.88 -5.47 3.63
C CYS A 73 12.86 -6.03 2.65
N CYS A 74 11.97 -5.17 2.18
CA CYS A 74 11.08 -5.47 1.07
C CYS A 74 11.57 -4.69 -0.15
N THR A 75 12.05 -5.39 -1.17
CA THR A 75 12.55 -4.78 -2.40
C THR A 75 11.48 -4.77 -3.49
N VAL A 76 11.68 -3.99 -4.53
CA VAL A 76 10.83 -3.96 -5.73
C VAL A 76 10.67 -5.36 -6.35
N GLU A 77 11.74 -6.16 -6.36
CA GLU A 77 11.68 -7.52 -6.89
C GLU A 77 10.82 -8.47 -6.04
N HIS A 78 10.77 -8.26 -4.73
CA HIS A 78 9.83 -8.99 -3.87
C HIS A 78 8.38 -8.64 -4.23
N TRP A 79 8.05 -7.36 -4.43
CA TRP A 79 6.72 -6.93 -4.85
C TRP A 79 6.31 -7.51 -6.20
N LYS A 80 7.19 -7.46 -7.20
CA LYS A 80 6.93 -8.08 -8.51
C LYS A 80 6.70 -9.58 -8.42
N THR A 81 7.48 -10.27 -7.59
CA THR A 81 7.38 -11.72 -7.39
C THR A 81 6.05 -12.10 -6.74
N VAL A 82 5.65 -11.39 -5.67
CA VAL A 82 4.38 -11.62 -4.98
C VAL A 82 3.21 -11.39 -5.92
N LEU A 83 3.22 -10.28 -6.67
CA LEU A 83 2.16 -9.97 -7.64
C LEU A 83 2.04 -11.07 -8.69
N LYS A 84 3.15 -11.45 -9.33
CA LYS A 84 3.17 -12.50 -10.35
C LYS A 84 2.64 -13.83 -9.81
N ASN A 85 3.05 -14.21 -8.60
CA ASN A 85 2.57 -15.44 -7.97
C ASN A 85 1.08 -15.39 -7.67
N PHE A 86 0.58 -14.25 -7.20
CA PHE A 86 -0.85 -14.06 -6.96
C PHE A 86 -1.67 -14.15 -8.26
N GLU A 87 -1.27 -13.44 -9.32
CA GLU A 87 -1.95 -13.47 -10.62
C GLU A 87 -1.97 -14.88 -11.21
N ASN A 88 -0.83 -15.59 -11.14
CA ASN A 88 -0.74 -16.97 -11.63
C ASN A 88 -1.64 -17.94 -10.84
N ALA A 89 -1.75 -17.76 -9.54
CA ALA A 89 -2.55 -18.63 -8.69
C ALA A 89 -4.05 -18.32 -8.78
N SER A 90 -4.42 -17.05 -8.88
CA SER A 90 -5.82 -16.61 -8.90
C SER A 90 -6.44 -16.64 -10.30
N GLY A 91 -5.62 -16.45 -11.35
CA GLY A 91 -6.09 -16.31 -12.73
C GLY A 91 -6.95 -15.06 -12.96
N THR A 92 -6.90 -14.06 -12.05
CA THR A 92 -7.75 -12.86 -12.10
C THR A 92 -6.93 -11.60 -12.28
N SER A 93 -7.55 -10.59 -12.93
CA SER A 93 -7.00 -9.24 -13.00
C SER A 93 -7.31 -8.48 -11.72
N ILE A 94 -6.33 -7.72 -11.22
CA ILE A 94 -6.47 -6.91 -10.01
C ILE A 94 -6.99 -5.53 -10.39
N ALA A 95 -8.10 -5.11 -9.80
CA ALA A 95 -8.71 -3.80 -10.01
C ALA A 95 -8.19 -2.73 -9.04
N GLY A 96 -7.69 -3.14 -7.87
CA GLY A 96 -7.15 -2.23 -6.86
C GLY A 96 -6.38 -2.93 -5.75
N PHE A 97 -5.54 -2.16 -5.07
CA PHE A 97 -4.84 -2.60 -3.86
C PHE A 97 -5.40 -1.86 -2.65
N THR A 98 -5.58 -2.55 -1.54
CA THR A 98 -5.94 -1.92 -0.27
C THR A 98 -4.93 -2.28 0.82
N SER A 99 -4.72 -1.39 1.78
CA SER A 99 -3.93 -1.70 2.98
C SER A 99 -4.75 -2.54 3.96
N CYS A 100 -4.08 -3.32 4.80
CA CYS A 100 -4.76 -4.01 5.89
C CYS A 100 -5.28 -3.03 6.94
N GLU A 101 -4.51 -1.97 7.23
CA GLU A 101 -4.79 -1.03 8.31
C GLU A 101 -4.09 0.30 8.08
N ASN A 102 -4.46 1.34 8.81
CA ASN A 102 -3.72 2.59 8.89
C ASN A 102 -2.75 2.58 10.06
N GLY A 103 -1.50 2.94 9.78
CA GLY A 103 -0.41 2.99 10.74
C GLY A 103 0.81 3.68 10.12
N GLY A 104 1.95 3.66 10.79
CA GLY A 104 3.16 4.35 10.32
C GLY A 104 3.63 3.89 8.94
N VAL A 105 3.80 2.58 8.73
CA VAL A 105 4.13 2.00 7.42
C VAL A 105 2.91 1.38 6.76
N SER A 106 1.97 0.84 7.52
CA SER A 106 0.85 0.10 6.93
C SER A 106 -0.04 0.96 6.06
N THR A 107 -0.13 2.26 6.29
CA THR A 107 -0.81 3.21 5.39
C THR A 107 -0.21 3.20 3.98
N SER A 108 1.08 2.98 3.83
CA SER A 108 1.76 2.93 2.52
C SER A 108 1.71 1.55 1.86
N ASN A 109 1.12 0.54 2.49
CA ASN A 109 0.94 -0.77 1.89
C ASN A 109 0.15 -0.63 0.59
N GLY A 110 0.69 -1.20 -0.48
CA GLY A 110 0.12 -1.07 -1.82
C GLY A 110 0.68 0.08 -2.66
N TRP A 111 1.36 1.10 -2.08
CA TRP A 111 1.85 2.24 -2.87
C TRP A 111 2.95 1.85 -3.85
N VAL A 112 3.93 1.06 -3.43
CA VAL A 112 5.02 0.61 -4.31
C VAL A 112 4.46 -0.24 -5.45
N ILE A 113 3.61 -1.21 -5.15
CA ILE A 113 3.03 -2.09 -6.16
C ILE A 113 2.07 -1.33 -7.10
N SER A 114 1.33 -0.36 -6.57
CA SER A 114 0.51 0.57 -7.38
C SER A 114 1.37 1.39 -8.33
N ALA A 115 2.49 1.93 -7.86
CA ALA A 115 3.42 2.69 -8.68
C ALA A 115 4.03 1.85 -9.83
N LEU A 116 4.30 0.56 -9.56
CA LEU A 116 4.87 -0.37 -10.55
C LEU A 116 3.87 -0.83 -11.60
N THR A 117 2.58 -0.91 -11.26
CA THR A 117 1.54 -1.51 -12.10
C THR A 117 0.57 -0.49 -12.71
N GLY A 118 0.46 0.68 -12.11
CA GLY A 118 -0.58 1.67 -12.44
C GLY A 118 -1.97 1.32 -11.87
N VAL A 119 -2.11 0.18 -11.20
CA VAL A 119 -3.36 -0.22 -10.53
C VAL A 119 -3.60 0.68 -9.30
N PRO A 120 -4.81 1.24 -9.10
CA PRO A 120 -5.06 2.20 -8.03
C PRO A 120 -4.98 1.58 -6.63
N VAL A 121 -4.71 2.42 -5.64
CA VAL A 121 -4.93 2.12 -4.23
C VAL A 121 -6.38 2.48 -3.89
N ILE A 122 -7.04 1.61 -3.14
CA ILE A 122 -8.42 1.81 -2.70
C ILE A 122 -8.41 2.42 -1.30
N ASP A 123 -9.19 3.49 -1.12
CA ASP A 123 -9.33 4.19 0.17
C ASP A 123 -10.28 3.44 1.11
N ALA A 124 -9.87 2.24 1.50
CA ALA A 124 -10.62 1.36 2.39
C ALA A 124 -9.71 0.33 3.06
N PRO A 125 -9.00 0.68 4.14
CA PRO A 125 -8.21 -0.28 4.88
C PRO A 125 -9.11 -1.34 5.51
N SER A 126 -8.73 -2.62 5.38
CA SER A 126 -9.58 -3.76 5.77
C SER A 126 -9.94 -3.78 7.25
N ASN A 127 -9.01 -3.37 8.12
CA ASN A 127 -9.20 -3.34 9.58
C ASN A 127 -9.40 -1.91 10.14
N GLY A 128 -9.33 -0.89 9.27
CA GLY A 128 -9.41 0.52 9.65
C GLY A 128 -8.08 1.06 10.17
N ARG A 129 -7.69 0.71 11.38
CA ARG A 129 -6.44 1.18 12.03
C ARG A 129 -5.70 0.02 12.72
N ALA A 130 -4.38 0.20 12.87
CA ALA A 130 -3.53 -0.71 13.63
C ALA A 130 -3.80 -0.66 15.13
#